data_9589d214cda122a7c1c6c07df89e84ed
#
_entry.id   9589d214cda122a7c1c6c07df89e84ed
#
_cell.length_a   1.000
_cell.length_b   1.000
_cell.length_c   1.000
_cell.angle_alpha   90.00
_cell.angle_beta   90.00
_cell.angle_gamma   90.00
#
_symmetry.space_group_name_H-M   'P 1'
#
loop_
_entity.id
_entity.type
_entity.pdbx_description
1 polymer ?
#
loop_
_entity_poly.entity_id
_entity_poly.type
_entity_poly.pdbx_seq_one_letter_code
_entity_poly.pdbx_strand_id
1 'polypeptide(L)' 'MQVGETVHKPLTDIVSGSANTPRPKFTGLVVWVHPQGRFYLAEFQLPGGVIRECFQEVGP' A
#
# COMPACT_ATOMS: atom_id res chain seq x y z
N MET A 1 -0.32 -12.30 -5.61
CA MET A 1 -1.04 -11.44 -4.65
C MET A 1 -2.51 -11.78 -4.67
N GLN A 2 -3.14 -11.88 -3.52
CA GLN A 2 -4.55 -12.25 -3.41
C GLN A 2 -5.28 -11.28 -2.48
N VAL A 3 -6.56 -11.09 -2.74
CA VAL A 3 -7.42 -10.32 -1.84
C VAL A 3 -7.39 -10.97 -0.46
N GLY A 4 -7.24 -10.15 0.57
CA GLY A 4 -7.13 -10.63 1.94
C GLY A 4 -5.70 -10.73 2.47
N GLU A 5 -4.70 -10.61 1.60
CA GLU A 5 -3.32 -10.60 2.06
C GLU A 5 -2.98 -9.28 2.73
N THR A 6 -2.04 -9.33 3.66
CA THR A 6 -1.53 -8.16 4.34
C THR A 6 -0.22 -7.72 3.68
N VAL A 7 -0.08 -6.40 3.50
CA VAL A 7 1.13 -5.82 2.92
C VAL A 7 1.67 -4.74 3.84
N HIS A 8 2.99 -4.51 3.75
CA HIS A 8 3.68 -3.46 4.50
C HIS A 8 4.37 -2.56 3.49
N LYS A 9 3.83 -1.36 3.27
CA LYS A 9 4.32 -0.46 2.25
C LYS A 9 4.36 0.97 2.76
N PRO A 10 5.31 1.79 2.28
CA PRO A 10 5.24 3.22 2.49
C PRO A 10 4.13 3.80 1.62
N LEU A 11 3.45 4.82 2.15
CA LEU A 11 2.39 5.50 1.40
C LEU A 11 2.96 6.75 0.76
N THR A 12 2.66 6.93 -0.53
CA THR A 12 3.19 8.08 -1.27
C THR A 12 2.49 9.37 -0.90
N ASP A 13 1.25 9.29 -0.43
CA ASP A 13 0.47 10.47 -0.07
C ASP A 13 0.87 11.06 1.28
N ILE A 14 1.64 10.33 2.07
CA ILE A 14 2.07 10.79 3.37
C ILE A 14 3.52 11.22 3.26
N VAL A 15 3.75 12.54 3.35
CA VAL A 15 5.08 13.10 3.32
C VAL A 15 5.55 13.28 4.76
N SER A 16 6.55 12.54 5.16
CA SER A 16 7.15 12.71 6.47
C SER A 16 8.32 13.67 6.33
N GLY A 17 8.02 14.94 6.38
CA GLY A 17 8.90 16.06 6.66
C GLY A 17 10.24 16.12 5.94
N SER A 18 11.22 15.41 6.36
CA SER A 18 12.62 15.57 5.92
C SER A 18 13.01 14.50 4.90
N ALA A 19 13.80 14.91 3.90
CA ALA A 19 14.32 13.99 2.90
C ALA A 19 15.23 12.91 3.50
N ASN A 20 15.79 13.17 4.66
CA ASN A 20 16.67 12.23 5.34
C ASN A 20 15.95 11.28 6.29
N THR A 21 14.64 11.46 6.45
CA THR A 21 13.86 10.61 7.35
C THR A 21 13.29 9.44 6.57
N PRO A 22 13.55 8.19 7.00
CA PRO A 22 12.95 7.03 6.33
C PRO A 22 11.43 7.13 6.38
N ARG A 23 10.78 6.77 5.29
CA ARG A 23 9.32 6.76 5.25
C ARG A 23 8.81 5.60 6.10
N PRO A 24 7.85 5.84 6.99
CA PRO A 24 7.28 4.74 7.75
C PRO A 24 6.50 3.81 6.83
N LYS A 25 6.55 2.53 7.14
CA LYS A 25 5.75 1.53 6.44
C LYS A 25 4.45 1.33 7.19
N PHE A 26 3.37 1.20 6.44
CA PHE A 26 2.06 0.99 7.00
C PHE A 26 1.56 -0.40 6.63
N THR A 27 0.76 -0.99 7.50
CA THR A 27 0.15 -2.28 7.24
C THR A 27 -1.17 -2.05 6.51
N GLY A 28 -1.33 -2.69 5.37
CA GLY A 28 -2.54 -2.58 4.57
C GLY A 28 -3.12 -3.93 4.23
N LEU A 29 -4.36 -3.92 3.80
CA LEU A 29 -5.08 -5.12 3.38
C LEU A 29 -5.37 -5.03 1.89
N VAL A 30 -5.02 -6.07 1.17
CA VAL A 30 -5.33 -6.14 -0.26
C VAL A 30 -6.82 -6.34 -0.43
N VAL A 31 -7.47 -5.39 -1.11
CA VAL A 31 -8.93 -5.40 -1.31
C VAL A 31 -9.30 -5.70 -2.75
N TRP A 32 -8.35 -5.60 -3.67
CA TRP A 32 -8.60 -5.91 -5.09
C TRP A 32 -7.29 -6.23 -5.78
N VAL A 33 -7.35 -7.15 -6.73
CA VAL A 33 -6.19 -7.56 -7.53
C VAL A 33 -6.60 -7.52 -9.00
N HIS A 34 -5.73 -6.94 -9.82
CA HIS A 34 -5.96 -6.91 -11.26
C HIS A 34 -6.08 -8.33 -11.80
N PRO A 35 -7.03 -8.60 -12.69
CA PRO A 35 -7.25 -9.96 -13.22
C PRO A 35 -6.01 -10.59 -13.84
N GLN A 36 -5.10 -9.80 -14.38
CA GLN A 36 -3.86 -10.28 -14.98
C GLN A 36 -2.68 -10.20 -14.02
N GLY A 37 -2.92 -9.82 -12.76
CA GLY A 37 -1.87 -9.77 -11.76
C GLY A 37 -0.87 -8.63 -11.93
N ARG A 38 -1.24 -7.56 -12.63
CA ARG A 38 -0.32 -6.47 -12.92
C ARG A 38 -0.15 -5.52 -11.74
N PHE A 39 -1.20 -5.32 -10.97
CA PHE A 39 -1.18 -4.44 -9.80
C PHE A 39 -2.30 -4.86 -8.86
N TYR A 40 -2.26 -4.30 -7.66
CA TYR A 40 -3.29 -4.58 -6.66
C TYR A 40 -3.62 -3.29 -5.91
N LEU A 41 -4.80 -3.26 -5.31
CA LEU A 41 -5.26 -2.15 -4.49
C LEU A 41 -5.21 -2.58 -3.03
N ALA A 42 -4.52 -1.80 -2.20
CA ALA A 42 -4.46 -2.04 -0.77
C ALA A 42 -5.12 -0.90 -0.02
N GLU A 43 -5.79 -1.23 1.07
CA GLU A 43 -6.46 -0.28 1.93
C GLU A 43 -5.72 -0.18 3.26
N PHE A 44 -5.44 1.06 3.66
CA PHE A 44 -4.70 1.33 4.89
C PHE A 44 -5.59 2.15 5.81
N GLN A 45 -5.71 1.69 7.05
CA GLN A 45 -6.46 2.41 8.07
C GLN A 45 -5.49 3.25 8.90
N LEU A 46 -5.71 4.55 8.87
CA LEU A 46 -4.88 5.52 9.57
C LEU A 46 -5.72 6.26 10.60
N PRO A 47 -5.09 6.90 11.59
CA PRO A 47 -5.85 7.66 12.60
C PRO A 47 -6.79 8.71 12.01
N GLY A 48 -6.41 9.30 10.86
CA GLY A 48 -7.23 10.33 10.20
C GLY A 48 -8.21 9.81 9.19
N GLY A 49 -8.27 8.48 8.94
CA GLY A 49 -9.17 7.92 7.94
C GLY A 49 -8.59 6.72 7.22
N VAL A 50 -9.20 6.39 6.10
CA VAL A 50 -8.82 5.23 5.30
C VAL A 50 -8.23 5.73 3.99
N ILE A 51 -7.09 5.17 3.60
CA ILE A 51 -6.42 5.47 2.33
C ILE A 51 -6.33 4.18 1.53
N ARG A 52 -6.61 4.27 0.24
CA ARG A 52 -6.41 3.18 -0.71
C ARG A 52 -5.37 3.58 -1.72
N GLU A 53 -4.46 2.67 -2.00
CA GLU A 53 -3.38 2.93 -2.93
C GLU A 53 -3.09 1.69 -3.77
N CYS A 54 -2.79 1.92 -5.06
CA CYS A 54 -2.43 0.84 -5.97
C CYS A 54 -0.93 0.65 -5.98
N PHE A 55 -0.49 -0.60 -5.99
CA PHE A 55 0.92 -0.96 -6.09
C PHE A 55 1.12 -1.92 -7.23
N GLN A 56 2.23 -1.77 -7.94
CA GLN A 56 2.59 -2.72 -8.97
C GLN A 56 3.03 -4.03 -8.32
N GLU A 57 2.56 -5.13 -8.87
CA GLU A 57 3.03 -6.43 -8.45
C GLU A 57 4.25 -6.77 -9.28
N VAL A 58 5.41 -6.74 -8.62
CA VAL A 58 6.65 -7.14 -9.26
C VAL A 58 6.74 -8.65 -9.13
N GLY A 59 6.24 -9.35 -10.13
CA GLY A 59 6.30 -10.80 -10.14
C GLY A 59 7.72 -11.29 -10.31
N PRO A 60 7.95 -12.55 -10.02
CA PRO A 60 9.26 -13.15 -10.26
C PRO A 60 9.56 -13.22 -11.75
#